data_c850354f6e08097c988b5364005a8dfb
#
_entry.id   c850354f6e08097c988b5364005a8dfb
#
_cell.length_a   1.000
_cell.length_b   1.000
_cell.length_c   1.000
_cell.angle_alpha   90.00
_cell.angle_beta   90.00
_cell.angle_gamma   90.00
#
_symmetry.space_group_name_H-M   'P 1'
#
loop_
_entity.id
_entity.type
_entity.pdbx_description
1 polymer ?
#
loop_
_entity_poly.entity_id
_entity_poly.type
_entity_poly.pdbx_seq_one_letter_code
_entity_poly.pdbx_strand_id
1 'polypeptide(L)'
;MNIGSKIAWDDTVLPFQLDRTDTRGRIARLDGLLQQALSQHDYPTLIEALVAETTLLTALIGQTIKLRWKLSIQIRGDGPARLIATDYYGPKDDGSPARIRAYASFDKERLDPTADPFSQIGKGYFAILIDQGEGTVPYQGITPISGGSL
;
A
#
# COMPACT_ATOMS: atom_id res chain seq x y z
N MET A 1 -22.00 22.36 -7.94
CA MET A 1 -21.10 21.40 -8.56
C MET A 1 -19.68 21.74 -8.14
N ASN A 2 -19.05 20.88 -7.42
CA ASN A 2 -17.70 21.14 -6.93
C ASN A 2 -16.69 20.69 -7.99
N ILE A 3 -16.28 21.60 -8.86
CA ILE A 3 -15.31 21.34 -9.93
C ILE A 3 -13.92 21.02 -9.36
N GLY A 4 -13.65 21.46 -8.14
CA GLY A 4 -12.36 21.23 -7.48
C GLY A 4 -12.10 19.80 -6.99
N SER A 5 -13.10 18.93 -6.96
CA SER A 5 -12.95 17.56 -6.47
C SER A 5 -12.51 16.55 -7.55
N LYS A 6 -12.53 16.91 -8.79
CA LYS A 6 -12.07 16.08 -9.93
C LYS A 6 -10.81 16.65 -10.56
N ILE A 7 -9.88 16.95 -9.73
CA ILE A 7 -8.67 17.59 -10.20
C ILE A 7 -7.64 16.53 -10.57
N ALA A 8 -6.79 16.91 -11.51
CA ALA A 8 -5.73 16.12 -12.12
C ALA A 8 -4.74 15.42 -11.15
N TRP A 9 -4.93 15.53 -9.85
CA TRP A 9 -4.08 14.91 -8.84
C TRP A 9 -4.79 13.85 -7.97
N ASP A 10 -6.01 13.45 -8.33
CA ASP A 10 -6.59 12.20 -7.81
C ASP A 10 -5.78 11.03 -8.36
N ASP A 11 -5.59 9.98 -7.54
CA ASP A 11 -4.73 8.84 -7.82
C ASP A 11 -3.29 9.25 -8.20
N THR A 12 -2.74 10.18 -7.46
CA THR A 12 -1.45 10.81 -7.74
C THR A 12 -0.58 10.85 -6.49
N VAL A 13 0.73 10.72 -6.69
CA VAL A 13 1.76 10.95 -5.68
C VAL A 13 2.55 12.19 -6.08
N LEU A 14 2.60 13.18 -5.19
CA LEU A 14 3.33 14.43 -5.39
C LEU A 14 4.57 14.48 -4.51
N PRO A 15 5.77 14.65 -5.07
CA PRO A 15 6.95 14.95 -4.28
C PRO A 15 6.96 16.41 -3.84
N PHE A 16 7.54 16.67 -2.68
CA PHE A 16 7.80 18.02 -2.19
C PHE A 16 9.14 18.11 -1.49
N GLN A 17 9.67 19.32 -1.36
CA GLN A 17 10.89 19.62 -0.65
C GLN A 17 10.69 20.86 0.24
N LEU A 18 11.23 20.79 1.45
CA LEU A 18 11.30 21.90 2.39
C LEU A 18 12.74 22.37 2.44
N ASP A 19 13.05 23.46 1.75
CA ASP A 19 14.44 23.94 1.56
C ASP A 19 15.15 24.32 2.85
N ARG A 20 14.40 24.86 3.83
CA ARG A 20 14.97 25.30 5.11
C ARG A 20 15.48 24.16 5.98
N THR A 21 14.95 22.96 5.79
CA THR A 21 15.25 21.78 6.64
C THR A 21 15.90 20.65 5.86
N ASP A 22 16.16 20.86 4.57
CA ASP A 22 16.63 19.81 3.64
C ASP A 22 15.79 18.53 3.74
N THR A 23 14.49 18.71 3.93
CA THR A 23 13.55 17.63 4.06
C THR A 23 12.83 17.38 2.73
N ARG A 24 12.80 16.13 2.29
CA ARG A 24 12.02 15.70 1.14
C ARG A 24 10.88 14.81 1.59
N GLY A 25 9.75 14.95 0.94
CA GLY A 25 8.57 14.13 1.25
C GLY A 25 7.74 13.84 0.01
N ARG A 26 6.74 13.03 0.23
CA ARG A 26 5.71 12.75 -0.76
C ARG A 26 4.36 12.76 -0.10
N ILE A 27 3.37 13.20 -0.88
CA ILE A 27 1.97 13.14 -0.50
C ILE A 27 1.22 12.36 -1.57
N ALA A 28 0.41 11.41 -1.15
CA ALA A 28 -0.41 10.62 -2.04
C ALA A 28 -1.89 10.87 -1.79
N ARG A 29 -2.66 10.90 -2.85
CA ARG A 29 -4.12 10.89 -2.81
C ARG A 29 -4.60 9.78 -3.72
N LEU A 30 -5.28 8.79 -3.13
CA LEU A 30 -5.89 7.69 -3.85
C LEU A 30 -7.42 7.79 -3.71
N ASP A 31 -8.13 7.68 -4.82
CA ASP A 31 -9.59 7.72 -4.88
C ASP A 31 -10.11 6.57 -5.76
N GLY A 32 -10.19 6.75 -7.05
CA GLY A 32 -10.72 5.76 -7.98
C GLY A 32 -9.96 4.44 -7.95
N LEU A 33 -8.63 4.49 -7.84
CA LEU A 33 -7.80 3.31 -7.69
C LEU A 33 -8.17 2.51 -6.44
N LEU A 34 -8.32 3.19 -5.31
CA LEU A 34 -8.64 2.54 -4.05
C LEU A 34 -10.06 1.98 -4.05
N GLN A 35 -11.02 2.72 -4.58
CA GLN A 35 -12.40 2.24 -4.77
C GLN A 35 -12.42 0.97 -5.63
N GLN A 36 -11.69 0.94 -6.72
CA GLN A 36 -11.59 -0.22 -7.60
C GLN A 36 -10.95 -1.42 -6.89
N ALA A 37 -9.87 -1.22 -6.16
CA ALA A 37 -9.20 -2.29 -5.43
C ALA A 37 -10.10 -2.90 -4.33
N LEU A 38 -10.81 -2.07 -3.58
CA LEU A 38 -11.68 -2.51 -2.50
C LEU A 38 -12.97 -3.15 -3.01
N SER A 39 -13.54 -2.68 -4.12
CA SER A 39 -14.78 -3.20 -4.69
C SER A 39 -14.68 -4.60 -5.28
N GLN A 40 -13.47 -5.10 -5.53
CA GLN A 40 -13.24 -6.45 -6.04
C GLN A 40 -13.49 -7.54 -4.99
N HIS A 41 -13.59 -7.16 -3.73
CA HIS A 41 -13.74 -8.06 -2.60
C HIS A 41 -14.76 -7.50 -1.61
N ASP A 42 -15.44 -8.38 -0.90
CA ASP A 42 -16.35 -8.01 0.19
C ASP A 42 -15.59 -8.03 1.52
N TYR A 43 -14.79 -6.98 1.76
CA TYR A 43 -14.02 -6.85 2.99
C TYR A 43 -14.82 -6.19 4.10
N PRO A 44 -14.75 -6.70 5.35
CA PRO A 44 -15.19 -5.94 6.52
C PRO A 44 -14.42 -4.62 6.66
N THR A 45 -15.03 -3.63 7.28
CA THR A 45 -14.45 -2.27 7.41
C THR A 45 -13.04 -2.26 8.01
N LEU A 46 -12.77 -3.11 9.00
CA LEU A 46 -11.43 -3.23 9.60
C LEU A 46 -10.39 -3.71 8.59
N ILE A 47 -10.75 -4.65 7.73
CA ILE A 47 -9.87 -5.17 6.68
C ILE A 47 -9.74 -4.16 5.54
N GLU A 48 -10.82 -3.47 5.16
CA GLU A 48 -10.73 -2.38 4.18
C GLU A 48 -9.73 -1.30 4.61
N ALA A 49 -9.75 -0.91 5.89
CA ALA A 49 -8.83 0.08 6.42
C ALA A 49 -7.36 -0.38 6.29
N LEU A 50 -7.06 -1.63 6.61
CA LEU A 50 -5.71 -2.20 6.46
C LEU A 50 -5.27 -2.28 4.99
N VAL A 51 -6.16 -2.71 4.11
CA VAL A 51 -5.88 -2.77 2.66
C VAL A 51 -5.66 -1.37 2.10
N ALA A 52 -6.47 -0.40 2.50
CA ALA A 52 -6.34 0.99 2.06
C ALA A 52 -5.01 1.61 2.50
N GLU A 53 -4.65 1.46 3.77
CA GLU A 53 -3.39 1.98 4.31
C GLU A 53 -2.18 1.33 3.64
N THR A 54 -2.19 0.00 3.47
CA THR A 54 -1.11 -0.73 2.81
C THR A 54 -0.98 -0.33 1.33
N THR A 55 -2.10 -0.12 0.65
CA THR A 55 -2.11 0.33 -0.75
C THR A 55 -1.52 1.73 -0.88
N LEU A 56 -1.86 2.64 0.02
CA LEU A 56 -1.32 4.00 0.06
C LEU A 56 0.19 4.00 0.32
N LEU A 57 0.64 3.22 1.30
CA LEU A 57 2.06 3.05 1.60
C LEU A 57 2.81 2.49 0.39
N THR A 58 2.24 1.51 -0.29
CA THR A 58 2.82 0.89 -1.49
C THR A 58 2.99 1.90 -2.62
N ALA A 59 2.00 2.76 -2.85
CA ALA A 59 2.08 3.84 -3.83
C ALA A 59 3.19 4.84 -3.49
N LEU A 60 3.30 5.23 -2.22
CA LEU A 60 4.35 6.16 -1.74
C LEU A 60 5.75 5.57 -1.94
N ILE A 61 5.96 4.31 -1.57
CA ILE A 61 7.26 3.64 -1.74
C ILE A 61 7.56 3.42 -3.22
N GLY A 62 6.59 2.94 -3.99
CA GLY A 62 6.77 2.66 -5.42
C GLY A 62 7.17 3.89 -6.23
N GLN A 63 6.66 5.06 -5.86
CA GLN A 63 7.03 6.34 -6.48
C GLN A 63 8.37 6.91 -5.96
N THR A 64 8.87 6.37 -4.87
CA THR A 64 10.14 6.82 -4.28
C THR A 64 11.35 6.18 -4.95
N ILE A 65 11.20 4.97 -5.43
CA ILE A 65 12.26 4.19 -6.07
C ILE A 65 12.12 4.20 -7.59
N LYS A 66 13.25 4.10 -8.28
CA LYS A 66 13.25 3.96 -9.74
C LYS A 66 12.97 2.49 -10.10
N LEU A 67 11.70 2.12 -10.03
CA LEU A 67 11.24 0.76 -10.21
C LEU A 67 11.10 0.42 -11.70
N ARG A 68 11.75 -0.68 -12.13
CA ARG A 68 11.63 -1.20 -13.49
C ARG A 68 10.56 -2.26 -13.63
N TRP A 69 10.28 -3.00 -12.55
CA TRP A 69 9.34 -4.11 -12.62
C TRP A 69 8.31 -4.07 -11.51
N LYS A 70 8.59 -4.67 -10.36
CA LYS A 70 7.59 -4.89 -9.33
C LYS A 70 8.10 -4.62 -7.91
N LEU A 71 7.27 -3.97 -7.12
CA LEU A 71 7.37 -3.86 -5.67
C LEU A 71 6.22 -4.67 -5.06
N SER A 72 6.53 -5.55 -4.13
CA SER A 72 5.52 -6.27 -3.34
C SER A 72 5.68 -5.95 -1.87
N ILE A 73 4.57 -5.69 -1.20
CA ILE A 73 4.49 -5.56 0.25
C ILE A 73 3.58 -6.66 0.77
N GLN A 74 4.04 -7.35 1.82
CA GLN A 74 3.25 -8.35 2.53
C GLN A 74 3.32 -8.08 4.02
N ILE A 75 2.16 -8.03 4.64
CA ILE A 75 2.00 -7.97 6.09
C ILE A 75 1.37 -9.28 6.51
N ARG A 76 2.07 -10.03 7.34
CA ARG A 76 1.59 -11.30 7.88
C ARG A 76 1.53 -11.23 9.38
N GLY A 77 0.49 -11.83 9.96
CA GLY A 77 0.32 -11.88 11.40
C GLY A 77 -0.41 -13.13 11.87
N ASP A 78 -0.42 -13.34 13.17
CA ASP A 78 -1.12 -14.44 13.84
C ASP A 78 -2.53 -14.07 14.31
N GLY A 79 -2.91 -12.82 14.10
CA GLY A 79 -4.25 -12.29 14.36
C GLY A 79 -5.28 -12.66 13.29
N PRO A 80 -6.50 -12.17 13.43
CA PRO A 80 -7.56 -12.39 12.44
C PRO A 80 -7.25 -11.85 11.04
N ALA A 81 -6.50 -10.75 10.90
CA ALA A 81 -5.95 -10.29 9.63
C ALA A 81 -4.65 -11.03 9.35
N ARG A 82 -4.73 -12.13 8.61
CA ARG A 82 -3.60 -13.06 8.42
C ARG A 82 -2.58 -12.59 7.40
N LEU A 83 -3.05 -11.93 6.36
CA LEU A 83 -2.23 -11.46 5.25
C LEU A 83 -2.87 -10.22 4.63
N ILE A 84 -2.07 -9.18 4.47
CA ILE A 84 -2.36 -8.07 3.57
C ILE A 84 -1.23 -8.06 2.54
N ALA A 85 -1.57 -8.11 1.27
CA ALA A 85 -0.58 -8.13 0.19
C ALA A 85 -0.91 -7.07 -0.84
N THR A 86 0.10 -6.35 -1.28
CA THR A 86 0.00 -5.38 -2.38
C THR A 86 1.15 -5.56 -3.35
N ASP A 87 0.85 -5.42 -4.63
CA ASP A 87 1.85 -5.37 -5.70
C ASP A 87 1.74 -4.05 -6.45
N TYR A 88 2.85 -3.39 -6.63
CA TYR A 88 2.99 -2.18 -7.44
C TYR A 88 3.86 -2.50 -8.65
N TYR A 89 3.34 -2.18 -9.83
CA TYR A 89 4.06 -2.26 -11.09
C TYR A 89 4.35 -0.85 -11.59
N GLY A 90 5.62 -0.56 -11.84
CA GLY A 90 6.05 0.75 -12.34
C GLY A 90 5.42 1.10 -13.68
N PRO A 91 5.41 2.40 -14.02
CA PRO A 91 4.96 2.84 -15.33
C PRO A 91 5.86 2.25 -16.41
N LYS A 92 5.28 1.99 -17.58
CA LYS A 92 6.02 1.46 -18.72
C LYS A 92 6.54 2.56 -19.63
N ASP A 93 7.55 2.23 -20.42
CA ASP A 93 8.14 3.14 -21.41
C ASP A 93 7.14 3.53 -22.53
N ASP A 94 6.07 2.75 -22.71
CA ASP A 94 4.99 3.03 -23.66
C ASP A 94 3.99 4.10 -23.18
N GLY A 95 4.23 4.69 -21.99
CA GLY A 95 3.35 5.68 -21.38
C GLY A 95 2.22 5.09 -20.55
N SER A 96 2.15 3.75 -20.40
CA SER A 96 1.17 3.11 -19.52
C SER A 96 1.42 3.51 -18.07
N PRO A 97 0.36 3.86 -17.30
CA PRO A 97 0.53 4.27 -15.91
C PRO A 97 0.95 3.11 -15.03
N ALA A 98 1.47 3.45 -13.85
CA ALA A 98 1.70 2.47 -12.79
C ALA A 98 0.38 1.76 -12.41
N ARG A 99 0.50 0.53 -11.93
CA ARG A 99 -0.65 -0.29 -11.52
C ARG A 99 -0.41 -0.85 -10.13
N ILE A 100 -1.49 -0.92 -9.35
CA ILE A 100 -1.47 -1.55 -8.03
C ILE A 100 -2.60 -2.58 -7.97
N ARG A 101 -2.33 -3.70 -7.31
CA ARG A 101 -3.36 -4.63 -6.87
C ARG A 101 -3.16 -4.94 -5.40
N ALA A 102 -4.24 -5.24 -4.72
CA ALA A 102 -4.27 -5.50 -3.29
C ALA A 102 -5.14 -6.72 -2.97
N TYR A 103 -4.77 -7.43 -1.93
CA TYR A 103 -5.47 -8.61 -1.46
C TYR A 103 -5.31 -8.75 0.05
N ALA A 104 -6.35 -9.25 0.72
CA ALA A 104 -6.30 -9.62 2.12
C ALA A 104 -6.89 -11.01 2.36
N SER A 105 -6.27 -11.75 3.27
CA SER A 105 -6.79 -12.99 3.84
C SER A 105 -7.04 -12.78 5.34
N PHE A 106 -8.22 -13.13 5.80
CA PHE A 106 -8.65 -12.86 7.17
C PHE A 106 -9.64 -13.92 7.66
N ASP A 107 -9.76 -14.02 8.98
CA ASP A 107 -10.76 -14.83 9.67
C ASP A 107 -11.86 -13.91 10.22
N LYS A 108 -12.99 -13.88 9.53
CA LYS A 108 -14.08 -12.96 9.82
C LYS A 108 -14.63 -13.12 11.24
N GLU A 109 -14.70 -14.35 11.73
CA GLU A 109 -15.28 -14.67 13.04
C GLU A 109 -14.38 -14.22 14.20
N ARG A 110 -13.08 -14.10 13.94
CA ARG A 110 -12.10 -13.67 14.95
C ARG A 110 -11.86 -12.16 14.97
N LEU A 111 -12.41 -11.41 14.01
CA LEU A 111 -12.29 -9.96 14.00
C LEU A 111 -12.93 -9.37 15.25
N ASP A 112 -12.22 -8.46 15.90
CA ASP A 112 -12.71 -7.70 17.04
C ASP A 112 -13.19 -6.31 16.58
N PRO A 113 -14.50 -6.09 16.44
CA PRO A 113 -15.01 -4.80 15.96
C PRO A 113 -14.84 -3.65 16.95
N THR A 114 -14.43 -3.94 18.19
CA THR A 114 -14.17 -2.93 19.22
C THR A 114 -12.74 -2.44 19.24
N ALA A 115 -11.84 -3.15 18.55
CA ALA A 115 -10.43 -2.81 18.46
C ALA A 115 -10.10 -2.10 17.13
N ASP A 116 -8.97 -1.41 17.11
CA ASP A 116 -8.50 -0.73 15.90
C ASP A 116 -8.09 -1.72 14.79
N PRO A 117 -8.04 -1.27 13.52
CA PRO A 117 -7.69 -2.15 12.41
C PRO A 117 -6.31 -2.80 12.55
N PHE A 118 -5.31 -2.05 13.02
CA PHE A 118 -3.94 -2.55 13.11
C PHE A 118 -3.81 -3.70 14.12
N SER A 119 -4.53 -3.66 15.22
CA SER A 119 -4.53 -4.71 16.23
C SER A 119 -5.03 -6.07 15.71
N GLN A 120 -5.77 -6.08 14.59
CA GLN A 120 -6.24 -7.31 13.97
C GLN A 120 -5.11 -8.16 13.36
N ILE A 121 -3.93 -7.57 13.14
CA ILE A 121 -2.75 -8.28 12.61
C ILE A 121 -2.14 -9.20 13.67
N GLY A 122 -2.13 -8.79 14.93
CA GLY A 122 -1.44 -9.52 16.00
C GLY A 122 0.07 -9.41 15.88
N LYS A 123 0.78 -10.48 16.30
CA LYS A 123 2.22 -10.59 16.12
C LYS A 123 2.53 -10.99 14.68
N GLY A 124 3.41 -10.26 14.05
CA GLY A 124 3.69 -10.52 12.66
C GLY A 124 4.90 -9.77 12.14
N TYR A 125 4.98 -9.69 10.83
CA TYR A 125 6.07 -9.02 10.15
C TYR A 125 5.59 -8.29 8.89
N PHE A 126 6.32 -7.24 8.56
CA PHE A 126 6.25 -6.50 7.31
C PHE A 126 7.39 -6.99 6.42
N ALA A 127 7.07 -7.42 5.20
CA ALA A 127 8.05 -7.82 4.19
C ALA A 127 7.91 -6.95 2.95
N ILE A 128 9.05 -6.52 2.41
CA ILE A 128 9.13 -5.79 1.16
C ILE A 128 10.02 -6.57 0.19
N LEU A 129 9.55 -6.73 -1.04
CA LEU A 129 10.29 -7.33 -2.14
C LEU A 129 10.35 -6.35 -3.30
N ILE A 130 11.55 -5.99 -3.72
CA ILE A 130 11.79 -5.13 -4.88
C ILE A 130 12.44 -5.95 -5.97
N ASP A 131 11.72 -6.16 -7.06
CA ASP A 131 12.17 -6.90 -8.23
C ASP A 131 12.35 -5.92 -9.41
N GLN A 132 13.56 -5.78 -9.88
CA GLN A 132 13.92 -4.90 -10.99
C GLN A 132 13.83 -5.59 -12.37
N GLY A 133 13.41 -6.85 -12.39
CA GLY A 133 13.19 -7.60 -13.61
C GLY A 133 14.30 -8.59 -13.95
N GLU A 134 14.23 -9.12 -15.17
CA GLU A 134 15.12 -10.14 -15.66
C GLU A 134 16.61 -9.74 -15.53
N GLY A 135 17.43 -10.67 -15.08
CA GLY A 135 18.86 -10.45 -14.89
C GLY A 135 19.24 -9.72 -13.61
N THR A 136 18.28 -9.40 -12.74
CA THR A 136 18.55 -8.76 -11.45
C THR A 136 18.28 -9.69 -10.28
N VAL A 137 18.94 -9.43 -9.15
CA VAL A 137 18.66 -10.11 -7.89
C VAL A 137 17.65 -9.28 -7.13
N PRO A 138 16.47 -9.82 -6.75
CA PRO A 138 15.49 -9.08 -5.97
C PRO A 138 16.04 -8.68 -4.60
N TYR A 139 15.70 -7.47 -4.16
CA TYR A 139 15.91 -7.03 -2.79
C TYR A 139 14.76 -7.50 -1.91
N GLN A 140 15.05 -8.04 -0.74
CA GLN A 140 14.06 -8.41 0.26
C GLN A 140 14.42 -7.82 1.62
N GLY A 141 13.46 -7.17 2.26
CA GLY A 141 13.55 -6.69 3.63
C GLY A 141 12.40 -7.26 4.45
N ILE A 142 12.69 -7.66 5.68
CA ILE A 142 11.69 -8.17 6.63
C ILE A 142 11.90 -7.48 7.97
N THR A 143 10.82 -6.95 8.55
CA THR A 143 10.82 -6.27 9.85
C THR A 143 9.67 -6.79 10.71
N PRO A 144 9.91 -7.14 11.97
CA PRO A 144 8.81 -7.46 12.87
C PRO A 144 7.92 -6.23 13.07
N ILE A 145 6.62 -6.49 13.16
CA ILE A 145 5.65 -5.44 13.45
C ILE A 145 5.59 -5.25 14.96
N SER A 146 5.85 -4.03 15.41
CA SER A 146 5.71 -3.62 16.80
C SER A 146 5.17 -2.20 16.85
N GLY A 147 4.24 -1.93 17.77
CA GLY A 147 3.61 -0.61 17.89
C GLY A 147 2.16 -0.59 17.38
N GLY A 148 1.63 0.60 17.12
CA GLY A 148 0.22 0.84 16.82
C GLY A 148 -0.11 1.20 15.36
N SER A 149 0.86 1.11 14.45
CA SER A 149 0.66 1.43 13.02
C SER A 149 1.68 0.74 12.13
N LEU A 150 1.42 0.73 10.85
CA LEU A 150 2.34 0.26 9.81
C LEU A 150 3.53 1.19 9.64
#